data_0bede7afd37051872e9b1debcbfc53c3
#
_entry.id   0bede7afd37051872e9b1debcbfc53c3
#
_cell.length_a   1.000
_cell.length_b   1.000
_cell.length_c   1.000
_cell.angle_alpha   90.00
_cell.angle_beta   90.00
_cell.angle_gamma   90.00
#
_symmetry.space_group_name_H-M   'P 1'
#
loop_
_entity.id
_entity.type
_entity.pdbx_description
1 polymer ?
#
loop_
_entity_poly.entity_id
_entity_poly.type
_entity_poly.pdbx_seq_one_letter_code
_entity_poly.pdbx_strand_id
1 'polypeptide(L)'
;MKKIHFFCLLLPTLLFAQYDYPLRIEIPTAKDSEDYTFKSLGASGCMVMYEGNVINKDSVAWLFMHYDTNLIKVKNAIVPLPQDVHIVATLNKNPELYVLLQTDGQKKQLPKTFLATINYETYKSEFQEINGFSNNGVFHISVYNGHLIICTADKNHENIFFYNLKDNTLNKLYFKDAEIYSVEFIKTDTLRKPAEVFLGLILKYEKYSVLSMFTADEEGNIKREIEFPNLSNGLYNSARIARADSVSYIVIGTYDNIKKNASHNLHSGVYTCIFRDSVLSEPKLYPYSQLHEANINTNSPTNAPSLQLIVGDIVTDGEQFGLATEIFYPEYTNTDGGYYDFYNNYIPSTPTFVGYRYINAYITTFDKRGTLAWSHFLPFGDLLTQRLANRVSIFFDYPNTLIYYPYNYTLTSMLVNGKTIVEPLSRMKLETNHPKDEIEYTKMLKMEHWYGNSFIISGYQYIKSGIKGSKAKKYVFFANKLKYY
;
A
#
# COMPACT_ATOMS: atom_id res chain seq x y z
N MET A 1 -49.00 48.42 -22.26
CA MET A 1 -47.60 48.01 -22.14
C MET A 1 -47.49 47.03 -20.96
N LYS A 2 -47.42 45.72 -21.25
CA LYS A 2 -47.27 44.66 -20.23
C LYS A 2 -45.76 44.42 -20.04
N LYS A 3 -45.27 44.60 -18.83
CA LYS A 3 -43.88 44.28 -18.44
C LYS A 3 -43.78 42.78 -18.19
N ILE A 4 -43.06 42.05 -19.06
CA ILE A 4 -42.70 40.65 -18.87
C ILE A 4 -41.46 40.64 -17.97
N HIS A 5 -41.61 40.13 -16.75
CA HIS A 5 -40.49 39.85 -15.85
C HIS A 5 -39.88 38.50 -16.25
N PHE A 6 -38.66 38.54 -16.78
CA PHE A 6 -37.86 37.35 -17.06
C PHE A 6 -37.23 36.90 -15.72
N PHE A 7 -37.80 35.84 -15.16
CA PHE A 7 -37.24 35.19 -13.97
C PHE A 7 -36.17 34.23 -14.42
N CYS A 8 -34.90 34.65 -14.41
CA CYS A 8 -33.77 33.76 -14.58
C CYS A 8 -33.68 32.80 -13.37
N LEU A 9 -34.20 31.62 -13.50
CA LEU A 9 -33.92 30.51 -12.60
C LEU A 9 -32.45 30.12 -12.78
N LEU A 10 -31.59 30.63 -11.90
CA LEU A 10 -30.26 30.08 -11.64
C LEU A 10 -30.45 28.70 -10.98
N LEU A 11 -30.56 27.65 -11.80
CA LEU A 11 -30.34 26.30 -11.35
C LEU A 11 -28.88 26.18 -10.90
N PRO A 12 -28.61 25.83 -9.64
CA PRO A 12 -27.26 25.44 -9.28
C PRO A 12 -26.94 24.18 -10.09
N THR A 13 -26.04 24.28 -11.04
CA THR A 13 -25.41 23.12 -11.65
C THR A 13 -24.64 22.43 -10.52
N LEU A 14 -25.23 21.39 -9.97
CA LEU A 14 -24.53 20.44 -9.14
C LEU A 14 -23.44 19.83 -10.05
N LEU A 15 -22.25 20.37 -9.94
CA LEU A 15 -21.03 19.75 -10.48
C LEU A 15 -20.78 18.50 -9.65
N PHE A 16 -21.50 17.42 -9.97
CA PHE A 16 -21.04 16.11 -9.55
C PHE A 16 -19.72 15.87 -10.27
N ALA A 17 -18.69 15.49 -9.53
CA ALA A 17 -17.45 15.02 -10.12
C ALA A 17 -17.80 13.91 -11.13
N GLN A 18 -17.77 14.27 -12.41
CA GLN A 18 -18.11 13.33 -13.49
C GLN A 18 -16.87 12.45 -13.70
N TYR A 19 -16.92 11.25 -13.17
CA TYR A 19 -15.99 10.21 -13.59
C TYR A 19 -16.36 9.77 -15.01
N ASP A 20 -15.46 9.96 -15.94
CA ASP A 20 -15.66 9.51 -17.31
C ASP A 20 -15.64 7.97 -17.34
N TYR A 21 -16.65 7.38 -17.96
CA TYR A 21 -16.95 5.95 -17.90
C TYR A 21 -16.00 5.07 -18.67
N PRO A 22 -15.93 3.79 -18.25
CA PRO A 22 -14.62 3.26 -17.93
C PRO A 22 -14.04 2.57 -19.15
N LEU A 23 -12.85 3.00 -19.48
CA LEU A 23 -11.96 2.09 -20.16
C LEU A 23 -11.70 0.94 -19.18
N ARG A 24 -12.05 -0.26 -19.56
CA ARG A 24 -12.01 -1.42 -18.70
C ARG A 24 -11.46 -2.65 -19.42
N ILE A 25 -10.54 -3.34 -18.76
CA ILE A 25 -10.11 -4.70 -19.11
C ILE A 25 -10.96 -5.68 -18.30
N GLU A 26 -11.46 -6.72 -18.94
CA GLU A 26 -12.01 -7.91 -18.29
C GLU A 26 -11.34 -9.15 -18.88
N ILE A 27 -10.68 -9.94 -18.05
CA ILE A 27 -10.04 -11.21 -18.43
C ILE A 27 -10.78 -12.33 -17.69
N PRO A 28 -11.46 -13.25 -18.40
CA PRO A 28 -12.10 -14.41 -17.77
C PRO A 28 -11.09 -15.22 -16.95
N THR A 29 -11.51 -15.66 -15.77
CA THR A 29 -10.68 -16.49 -14.88
C THR A 29 -11.52 -17.63 -14.30
N ALA A 30 -10.85 -18.67 -13.79
CA ALA A 30 -11.52 -19.72 -13.05
C ALA A 30 -12.09 -19.20 -11.74
N LYS A 31 -13.04 -19.93 -11.18
CA LYS A 31 -13.58 -19.62 -9.84
C LYS A 31 -12.46 -19.68 -8.82
N ASP A 32 -12.40 -18.63 -7.99
CA ASP A 32 -11.41 -18.49 -6.91
C ASP A 32 -9.93 -18.46 -7.34
N SER A 33 -9.66 -18.33 -8.65
CA SER A 33 -8.32 -18.09 -9.18
C SER A 33 -7.86 -16.66 -8.88
N GLU A 34 -6.61 -16.52 -8.46
CA GLU A 34 -5.93 -15.25 -8.20
C GLU A 34 -4.66 -15.12 -9.06
N ASP A 35 -4.68 -15.64 -10.28
CA ASP A 35 -3.50 -15.90 -11.12
C ASP A 35 -2.92 -14.63 -11.77
N TYR A 36 -3.67 -13.52 -11.75
CA TYR A 36 -3.25 -12.27 -12.40
C TYR A 36 -2.63 -11.30 -11.43
N THR A 37 -1.45 -10.80 -11.77
CA THR A 37 -0.81 -9.67 -11.08
C THR A 37 -0.87 -8.42 -11.95
N PHE A 38 -1.27 -7.30 -11.38
CA PHE A 38 -1.35 -6.01 -12.04
C PHE A 38 -0.25 -5.08 -11.56
N LYS A 39 0.36 -4.31 -12.50
CA LYS A 39 1.31 -3.25 -12.19
C LYS A 39 1.11 -2.03 -13.08
N SER A 40 0.94 -0.86 -12.45
CA SER A 40 0.96 0.43 -13.13
C SER A 40 2.37 0.75 -13.66
N LEU A 41 2.45 1.21 -14.91
CA LEU A 41 3.66 1.73 -15.54
C LEU A 41 3.61 3.27 -15.69
N GLY A 42 2.71 3.93 -14.96
CA GLY A 42 2.47 5.37 -15.08
C GLY A 42 1.95 5.76 -16.46
N ALA A 43 2.50 6.83 -17.03
CA ALA A 43 2.12 7.32 -18.36
C ALA A 43 2.42 6.33 -19.50
N SER A 44 3.21 5.28 -19.27
CA SER A 44 3.47 4.20 -20.23
C SER A 44 2.38 3.12 -20.25
N GLY A 45 1.36 3.22 -19.40
CA GLY A 45 0.26 2.26 -19.35
C GLY A 45 0.30 1.32 -18.13
N CYS A 46 0.00 0.04 -18.35
CA CYS A 46 0.04 -0.96 -17.29
C CYS A 46 0.42 -2.34 -17.82
N MET A 47 0.88 -3.20 -16.89
CA MET A 47 1.23 -4.58 -17.17
C MET A 47 0.31 -5.52 -16.40
N VAL A 48 -0.27 -6.50 -17.11
CA VAL A 48 -0.97 -7.63 -16.50
C VAL A 48 -0.09 -8.87 -16.70
N MET A 49 0.22 -9.55 -15.63
CA MET A 49 1.14 -10.69 -15.60
C MET A 49 0.43 -11.92 -15.11
N TYR A 50 0.67 -13.06 -15.75
CA TYR A 50 0.10 -14.33 -15.31
C TYR A 50 0.88 -15.52 -15.85
N GLU A 51 0.77 -16.65 -15.18
CA GLU A 51 1.29 -17.93 -15.64
C GLU A 51 0.44 -18.47 -16.79
N GLY A 52 1.09 -18.80 -17.90
CA GLY A 52 0.45 -19.37 -19.08
C GLY A 52 0.67 -20.88 -19.19
N ASN A 53 0.81 -21.37 -20.42
CA ASN A 53 0.93 -22.81 -20.67
C ASN A 53 2.32 -23.35 -20.34
N VAL A 54 2.37 -24.62 -19.94
CA VAL A 54 3.61 -25.38 -19.78
C VAL A 54 4.34 -25.46 -21.15
N ILE A 55 5.60 -25.06 -21.17
CA ILE A 55 6.47 -25.14 -22.34
C ILE A 55 7.15 -26.52 -22.40
N ASN A 56 7.69 -26.95 -21.27
CA ASN A 56 8.34 -28.25 -21.11
C ASN A 56 8.28 -28.71 -19.64
N LYS A 57 9.01 -29.80 -19.30
CA LYS A 57 9.00 -30.37 -17.94
C LYS A 57 9.49 -29.40 -16.85
N ASP A 58 10.31 -28.43 -17.21
CA ASP A 58 11.01 -27.57 -16.25
C ASP A 58 10.58 -26.10 -16.33
N SER A 59 9.71 -25.75 -17.30
CA SER A 59 9.35 -24.35 -17.53
C SER A 59 7.92 -24.15 -18.01
N VAL A 60 7.38 -23.00 -17.59
CA VAL A 60 6.09 -22.47 -18.00
C VAL A 60 6.26 -21.10 -18.69
N ALA A 61 5.32 -20.75 -19.54
CA ALA A 61 5.31 -19.44 -20.20
C ALA A 61 4.66 -18.42 -19.25
N TRP A 62 5.41 -17.48 -18.76
CA TRP A 62 4.85 -16.30 -18.11
C TRP A 62 4.55 -15.24 -19.16
N LEU A 63 3.31 -14.74 -19.12
CA LEU A 63 2.83 -13.71 -20.05
C LEU A 63 2.82 -12.36 -19.36
N PHE A 64 3.45 -11.38 -20.00
CA PHE A 64 3.49 -9.99 -19.58
C PHE A 64 2.73 -9.17 -20.63
N MET A 65 1.47 -8.90 -20.37
CA MET A 65 0.59 -8.18 -21.30
C MET A 65 0.65 -6.68 -21.02
N HIS A 66 1.22 -5.94 -21.94
CA HIS A 66 1.29 -4.49 -21.89
C HIS A 66 0.03 -3.87 -22.49
N TYR A 67 -0.60 -2.98 -21.75
CA TYR A 67 -1.72 -2.15 -22.15
C TYR A 67 -1.32 -0.68 -22.08
N ASP A 68 -1.76 0.12 -23.04
CA ASP A 68 -1.57 1.57 -23.04
C ASP A 68 -2.49 2.28 -22.01
N THR A 69 -2.42 3.60 -22.00
CA THR A 69 -3.24 4.43 -21.11
C THR A 69 -4.74 4.43 -21.45
N ASN A 70 -5.13 3.86 -22.58
CA ASN A 70 -6.52 3.62 -22.97
C ASN A 70 -6.96 2.17 -22.69
N LEU A 71 -6.13 1.40 -21.98
CA LEU A 71 -6.33 -0.03 -21.72
C LEU A 71 -6.45 -0.87 -23.00
N ILE A 72 -5.84 -0.41 -24.09
CA ILE A 72 -5.70 -1.16 -25.35
C ILE A 72 -4.41 -1.98 -25.27
N LYS A 73 -4.52 -3.27 -25.57
CA LYS A 73 -3.37 -4.17 -25.55
C LYS A 73 -2.37 -3.78 -26.62
N VAL A 74 -1.16 -3.44 -26.21
CA VAL A 74 -0.06 -3.02 -27.11
C VAL A 74 0.72 -4.25 -27.59
N LYS A 75 1.23 -5.04 -26.65
CA LYS A 75 2.10 -6.19 -26.95
C LYS A 75 2.15 -7.15 -25.75
N ASN A 76 2.68 -8.36 -26.02
CA ASN A 76 3.05 -9.32 -24.97
C ASN A 76 4.55 -9.56 -25.01
N ALA A 77 5.16 -9.69 -23.84
CA ALA A 77 6.41 -10.42 -23.66
C ALA A 77 6.07 -11.81 -23.08
N ILE A 78 6.81 -12.82 -23.53
CA ILE A 78 6.70 -14.19 -23.00
C ILE A 78 8.06 -14.54 -22.42
N VAL A 79 8.08 -14.88 -21.15
CA VAL A 79 9.30 -15.23 -20.41
C VAL A 79 9.15 -16.69 -19.96
N PRO A 80 10.02 -17.62 -20.43
CA PRO A 80 10.05 -18.97 -19.90
C PRO A 80 10.63 -18.92 -18.49
N LEU A 81 9.85 -19.32 -17.49
CA LEU A 81 10.22 -19.36 -16.09
C LEU A 81 10.10 -20.79 -15.55
N PRO A 82 10.80 -21.15 -14.48
CA PRO A 82 10.60 -22.43 -13.80
C PRO A 82 9.13 -22.66 -13.44
N GLN A 83 8.73 -23.92 -13.33
CA GLN A 83 7.42 -24.28 -12.78
C GLN A 83 7.33 -23.90 -11.30
N ASP A 84 6.12 -23.75 -10.79
CA ASP A 84 5.82 -23.48 -9.37
C ASP A 84 6.46 -22.18 -8.85
N VAL A 85 6.66 -21.18 -9.71
CA VAL A 85 7.08 -19.84 -9.28
C VAL A 85 5.87 -18.92 -9.16
N HIS A 86 5.87 -18.07 -8.14
CA HIS A 86 4.89 -17.01 -7.96
C HIS A 86 5.56 -15.64 -7.81
N ILE A 87 4.86 -14.58 -8.21
CA ILE A 87 5.36 -13.21 -8.08
C ILE A 87 5.26 -12.79 -6.61
N VAL A 88 6.40 -12.39 -6.02
CA VAL A 88 6.45 -11.89 -4.65
C VAL A 88 6.54 -10.37 -4.58
N ALA A 89 7.16 -9.72 -5.57
CA ALA A 89 7.24 -8.25 -5.64
C ALA A 89 7.41 -7.76 -7.07
N THR A 90 6.97 -6.52 -7.32
CA THR A 90 7.14 -5.84 -8.61
C THR A 90 7.54 -4.38 -8.42
N LEU A 91 8.46 -3.90 -9.25
CA LEU A 91 8.91 -2.51 -9.25
C LEU A 91 8.96 -1.99 -10.67
N ASN A 92 8.30 -0.85 -10.91
CA ASN A 92 8.42 -0.12 -12.16
C ASN A 92 9.48 1.00 -12.02
N LYS A 93 10.50 0.96 -12.87
CA LYS A 93 11.50 2.02 -13.04
C LYS A 93 11.71 2.24 -14.53
N ASN A 94 10.90 3.12 -15.09
CA ASN A 94 10.85 3.42 -16.53
C ASN A 94 12.23 3.41 -17.19
N PRO A 95 12.44 2.63 -18.29
CA PRO A 95 11.47 1.77 -18.97
C PRO A 95 11.46 0.31 -18.51
N GLU A 96 11.97 -0.02 -17.36
CA GLU A 96 12.15 -1.38 -16.86
C GLU A 96 11.12 -1.75 -15.78
N LEU A 97 10.55 -2.94 -15.94
CA LEU A 97 9.75 -3.61 -14.92
C LEU A 97 10.58 -4.74 -14.31
N TYR A 98 10.87 -4.62 -13.03
CA TYR A 98 11.52 -5.65 -12.22
C TYR A 98 10.45 -6.51 -11.56
N VAL A 99 10.55 -7.82 -11.73
CA VAL A 99 9.61 -8.80 -11.15
C VAL A 99 10.42 -9.83 -10.38
N LEU A 100 10.21 -9.86 -9.07
CA LEU A 100 10.82 -10.85 -8.20
C LEU A 100 9.86 -12.03 -8.04
N LEU A 101 10.37 -13.24 -8.30
CA LEU A 101 9.62 -14.48 -8.26
C LEU A 101 10.29 -15.46 -7.30
N GLN A 102 9.48 -16.30 -6.67
CA GLN A 102 9.99 -17.36 -5.81
C GLN A 102 9.28 -18.70 -6.10
N THR A 103 10.02 -19.79 -5.94
CA THR A 103 9.40 -21.13 -5.93
C THR A 103 8.76 -21.38 -4.57
N ASP A 104 7.74 -22.21 -4.52
CA ASP A 104 7.22 -22.74 -3.27
C ASP A 104 8.30 -23.61 -2.60
N GLY A 105 8.63 -23.27 -1.34
CA GLY A 105 9.57 -24.08 -0.55
C GLY A 105 8.98 -25.46 -0.25
N GLN A 106 9.59 -26.50 -0.76
CA GLN A 106 9.26 -27.87 -0.35
C GLN A 106 9.90 -28.18 1.02
N LYS A 107 9.33 -29.14 1.78
CA LYS A 107 9.74 -29.48 3.17
C LYS A 107 11.25 -29.67 3.40
N LYS A 108 12.07 -29.81 2.35
CA LYS A 108 13.53 -30.01 2.43
C LYS A 108 14.36 -29.11 1.50
N GLN A 109 13.72 -28.25 0.71
CA GLN A 109 14.42 -27.34 -0.20
C GLN A 109 14.01 -25.91 0.11
N LEU A 110 15.02 -25.05 0.30
CA LEU A 110 14.78 -23.62 0.43
C LEU A 110 14.19 -23.08 -0.88
N PRO A 111 13.28 -22.10 -0.81
CA PRO A 111 12.75 -21.47 -2.02
C PRO A 111 13.88 -20.83 -2.82
N LYS A 112 13.83 -20.98 -4.13
CA LYS A 112 14.70 -20.27 -5.05
C LYS A 112 14.05 -18.95 -5.42
N THR A 113 14.88 -17.92 -5.56
CA THR A 113 14.43 -16.58 -5.93
C THR A 113 15.00 -16.21 -7.28
N PHE A 114 14.17 -15.63 -8.12
CA PHE A 114 14.50 -15.21 -9.46
C PHE A 114 14.13 -13.75 -9.69
N LEU A 115 14.90 -13.09 -10.52
CA LEU A 115 14.61 -11.75 -11.00
C LEU A 115 14.34 -11.81 -12.51
N ALA A 116 13.17 -11.39 -12.93
CA ALA A 116 12.86 -11.09 -14.30
C ALA A 116 12.88 -9.56 -14.52
N THR A 117 13.61 -9.10 -15.50
CA THR A 117 13.64 -7.69 -15.91
C THR A 117 13.04 -7.58 -17.30
N ILE A 118 12.00 -6.78 -17.45
CA ILE A 118 11.30 -6.58 -18.71
C ILE A 118 11.40 -5.10 -19.12
N ASN A 119 12.06 -4.83 -20.21
CA ASN A 119 12.01 -3.50 -20.81
C ASN A 119 10.76 -3.41 -21.68
N TYR A 120 9.78 -2.63 -21.26
CA TYR A 120 8.47 -2.57 -21.93
C TYR A 120 8.41 -1.61 -23.13
N GLU A 121 9.49 -0.92 -23.48
CA GLU A 121 9.63 -0.20 -24.75
C GLU A 121 10.18 -1.13 -25.85
N THR A 122 11.23 -1.90 -25.53
CA THR A 122 11.89 -2.81 -26.47
C THR A 122 11.34 -4.23 -26.43
N TYR A 123 10.63 -4.59 -25.35
CA TYR A 123 10.13 -5.94 -25.03
C TYR A 123 11.25 -6.99 -24.89
N LYS A 124 12.46 -6.54 -24.61
CA LYS A 124 13.53 -7.44 -24.20
C LYS A 124 13.32 -7.85 -22.76
N SER A 125 13.55 -9.11 -22.46
CA SER A 125 13.49 -9.64 -21.11
C SER A 125 14.76 -10.38 -20.76
N GLU A 126 15.19 -10.22 -19.54
CA GLU A 126 16.29 -10.95 -18.91
C GLU A 126 15.76 -11.69 -17.69
N PHE A 127 16.36 -12.83 -17.39
CA PHE A 127 15.98 -13.67 -16.28
C PHE A 127 17.21 -14.27 -15.63
N GLN A 128 17.27 -14.19 -14.29
CA GLN A 128 18.42 -14.69 -13.54
C GLN A 128 17.99 -15.19 -12.15
N GLU A 129 18.67 -16.23 -11.64
CA GLU A 129 18.53 -16.72 -10.27
C GLU A 129 19.33 -15.82 -9.32
N ILE A 130 18.74 -15.38 -8.22
CA ILE A 130 19.43 -14.67 -7.14
C ILE A 130 20.00 -15.70 -6.17
N ASN A 131 21.27 -16.01 -6.30
CA ASN A 131 21.94 -16.98 -5.46
C ASN A 131 22.11 -16.47 -4.01
N GLY A 132 21.98 -17.35 -3.03
CA GLY A 132 22.16 -17.03 -1.61
C GLY A 132 20.97 -16.32 -0.97
N PHE A 133 19.88 -16.12 -1.71
CA PHE A 133 18.65 -15.53 -1.21
C PHE A 133 17.55 -16.60 -1.14
N SER A 134 17.16 -16.95 0.09
CA SER A 134 16.18 -18.02 0.34
C SER A 134 15.08 -17.59 1.32
N ASN A 135 14.90 -16.28 1.52
CA ASN A 135 13.93 -15.77 2.47
C ASN A 135 12.54 -15.66 1.86
N ASN A 136 11.55 -16.18 2.57
CA ASN A 136 10.13 -15.94 2.29
C ASN A 136 9.72 -14.57 2.86
N GLY A 137 8.62 -14.00 2.32
CA GLY A 137 8.04 -12.79 2.90
C GLY A 137 8.69 -11.49 2.40
N VAL A 138 9.07 -11.41 1.12
CA VAL A 138 9.43 -10.13 0.50
C VAL A 138 8.25 -9.18 0.57
N PHE A 139 8.46 -7.98 1.15
CA PHE A 139 7.42 -6.97 1.26
C PHE A 139 7.76 -5.66 0.56
N HIS A 140 9.04 -5.42 0.26
CA HIS A 140 9.48 -4.20 -0.45
C HIS A 140 10.67 -4.48 -1.36
N ILE A 141 10.67 -3.87 -2.54
CA ILE A 141 11.84 -3.80 -3.44
C ILE A 141 12.00 -2.37 -3.97
N SER A 142 13.25 -1.95 -4.14
CA SER A 142 13.60 -0.71 -4.82
C SER A 142 14.89 -0.86 -5.61
N VAL A 143 15.17 0.03 -6.58
CA VAL A 143 16.38 -0.01 -7.40
C VAL A 143 17.15 1.30 -7.26
N TYR A 144 18.45 1.18 -7.01
CA TYR A 144 19.35 2.29 -6.83
C TYR A 144 20.75 1.98 -7.40
N ASN A 145 21.27 2.82 -8.28
CA ASN A 145 22.60 2.72 -8.88
C ASN A 145 22.98 1.30 -9.33
N GLY A 146 22.09 0.61 -10.05
CA GLY A 146 22.35 -0.76 -10.52
C GLY A 146 22.25 -1.84 -9.43
N HIS A 147 21.77 -1.51 -8.23
CA HIS A 147 21.48 -2.46 -7.17
C HIS A 147 19.98 -2.57 -6.92
N LEU A 148 19.50 -3.78 -6.72
CA LEU A 148 18.15 -4.06 -6.23
C LEU A 148 18.21 -4.18 -4.70
N ILE A 149 17.46 -3.36 -4.01
CA ILE A 149 17.31 -3.44 -2.55
C ILE A 149 16.07 -4.27 -2.27
N ILE A 150 16.21 -5.33 -1.48
CA ILE A 150 15.15 -6.30 -1.18
C ILE A 150 14.93 -6.32 0.33
N CYS A 151 13.70 -6.08 0.78
CA CYS A 151 13.31 -6.21 2.17
C CYS A 151 12.45 -7.44 2.38
N THR A 152 12.78 -8.20 3.42
CA THR A 152 12.05 -9.42 3.77
C THR A 152 11.69 -9.41 5.24
N ALA A 153 10.51 -9.98 5.55
CA ALA A 153 10.08 -10.25 6.91
C ALA A 153 10.29 -11.73 7.24
N ASP A 154 10.86 -11.99 8.40
CA ASP A 154 10.88 -13.29 9.04
C ASP A 154 10.06 -13.21 10.33
N LYS A 155 9.84 -14.33 11.04
CA LYS A 155 8.91 -14.42 12.19
C LYS A 155 9.06 -13.30 13.22
N ASN A 156 10.29 -12.84 13.49
CA ASN A 156 10.58 -11.88 14.56
C ASN A 156 11.46 -10.70 14.14
N HIS A 157 11.95 -10.67 12.91
CA HIS A 157 12.86 -9.63 12.43
C HIS A 157 12.73 -9.45 10.92
N GLU A 158 13.18 -8.30 10.44
CA GLU A 158 13.24 -7.99 9.02
C GLU A 158 14.69 -7.95 8.54
N ASN A 159 14.90 -8.12 7.25
CA ASN A 159 16.22 -8.11 6.64
C ASN A 159 16.22 -7.20 5.42
N ILE A 160 17.38 -6.60 5.15
CA ILE A 160 17.62 -5.80 3.96
C ILE A 160 18.80 -6.41 3.21
N PHE A 161 18.62 -6.61 1.92
CA PHE A 161 19.63 -7.13 1.01
C PHE A 161 19.87 -6.14 -0.12
N PHE A 162 21.13 -6.00 -0.53
CA PHE A 162 21.56 -5.22 -1.67
C PHE A 162 22.11 -6.20 -2.72
N TYR A 163 21.43 -6.31 -3.82
CA TYR A 163 21.78 -7.20 -4.92
C TYR A 163 22.28 -6.40 -6.10
N ASN A 164 23.55 -6.61 -6.49
CA ASN A 164 24.15 -5.96 -7.64
C ASN A 164 23.64 -6.62 -8.92
N LEU A 165 22.96 -5.83 -9.77
CA LEU A 165 22.37 -6.31 -11.02
C LEU A 165 23.41 -6.68 -12.10
N LYS A 166 24.66 -6.21 -11.99
CA LYS A 166 25.70 -6.41 -12.95
C LYS A 166 26.53 -7.67 -12.69
N ASP A 167 26.95 -7.88 -11.46
CA ASP A 167 27.85 -8.99 -11.09
C ASP A 167 27.17 -10.08 -10.27
N ASN A 168 25.88 -9.92 -9.98
CA ASN A 168 25.03 -10.88 -9.27
C ASN A 168 25.49 -11.13 -7.82
N THR A 169 26.16 -10.18 -7.20
CA THR A 169 26.55 -10.27 -5.78
C THR A 169 25.42 -9.82 -4.88
N LEU A 170 25.29 -10.48 -3.72
CA LEU A 170 24.26 -10.22 -2.73
C LEU A 170 24.88 -9.88 -1.39
N ASN A 171 24.65 -8.67 -0.89
CA ASN A 171 25.08 -8.21 0.41
C ASN A 171 23.89 -8.09 1.34
N LYS A 172 24.00 -8.64 2.55
CA LYS A 172 23.01 -8.46 3.61
C LYS A 172 23.43 -7.34 4.53
N LEU A 173 22.54 -6.41 4.83
CA LEU A 173 22.75 -5.41 5.87
C LEU A 173 22.82 -6.11 7.23
N TYR A 174 23.85 -5.78 8.00
CA TYR A 174 24.11 -6.42 9.28
C TYR A 174 24.46 -5.39 10.35
N PHE A 175 23.88 -5.57 11.56
CA PHE A 175 24.22 -4.83 12.77
C PHE A 175 24.82 -5.79 13.81
N LYS A 176 25.96 -5.43 14.39
CA LYS A 176 26.72 -6.32 15.28
C LYS A 176 25.95 -6.69 16.55
N ASP A 177 25.27 -5.73 17.18
CA ASP A 177 24.66 -5.88 18.50
C ASP A 177 23.14 -5.68 18.48
N ALA A 178 22.51 -5.67 17.28
CA ALA A 178 21.08 -5.45 17.11
C ALA A 178 20.52 -6.25 15.93
N GLU A 179 19.23 -6.50 16.00
CA GLU A 179 18.44 -7.06 14.89
C GLU A 179 17.48 -5.98 14.33
N ILE A 180 17.24 -6.01 13.02
CA ILE A 180 16.22 -5.15 12.42
C ILE A 180 14.87 -5.73 12.82
N TYR A 181 14.15 -5.03 13.71
CA TYR A 181 12.79 -5.39 14.10
C TYR A 181 11.76 -4.95 13.06
N SER A 182 11.93 -3.73 12.50
CA SER A 182 11.07 -3.21 11.44
C SER A 182 11.83 -2.26 10.53
N VAL A 183 11.55 -2.36 9.22
CA VAL A 183 11.99 -1.40 8.19
C VAL A 183 10.85 -0.41 7.97
N GLU A 184 11.03 0.81 8.45
CA GLU A 184 10.02 1.85 8.40
C GLU A 184 9.97 2.54 7.03
N PHE A 185 11.14 2.77 6.43
CA PHE A 185 11.24 3.29 5.07
C PHE A 185 12.59 2.98 4.44
N ILE A 186 12.58 2.93 3.11
CA ILE A 186 13.77 3.00 2.25
C ILE A 186 13.54 4.12 1.24
N LYS A 187 14.45 5.09 1.21
CA LYS A 187 14.39 6.21 0.26
C LYS A 187 15.71 6.40 -0.42
N THR A 188 15.71 6.29 -1.74
CA THR A 188 16.90 6.58 -2.56
C THR A 188 16.93 8.05 -2.94
N ASP A 189 18.07 8.71 -2.75
CA ASP A 189 18.28 10.09 -3.18
C ASP A 189 19.38 10.15 -4.24
N THR A 190 18.96 10.28 -5.48
CA THR A 190 19.84 10.42 -6.66
C THR A 190 20.24 11.87 -6.94
N LEU A 191 19.65 12.84 -6.25
CA LEU A 191 19.94 14.26 -6.47
C LEU A 191 21.07 14.78 -5.58
N ARG A 192 21.39 14.09 -4.50
CA ARG A 192 22.61 14.33 -3.73
C ARG A 192 23.85 13.79 -4.44
N LYS A 193 24.99 14.39 -4.16
CA LYS A 193 26.30 13.92 -4.65
C LYS A 193 27.28 13.81 -3.48
N PRO A 194 27.73 12.61 -3.08
CA PRO A 194 27.30 11.32 -3.62
C PRO A 194 25.82 11.01 -3.33
N ALA A 195 25.23 10.22 -4.19
CA ALA A 195 23.90 9.70 -3.97
C ALA A 195 23.87 8.76 -2.75
N GLU A 196 22.78 8.73 -2.01
CA GLU A 196 22.65 7.98 -0.74
C GLU A 196 21.31 7.22 -0.69
N VAL A 197 21.33 6.13 0.09
CA VAL A 197 20.12 5.40 0.49
C VAL A 197 19.81 5.75 1.94
N PHE A 198 18.63 6.30 2.21
CA PHE A 198 18.11 6.51 3.55
C PHE A 198 17.33 5.29 4.01
N LEU A 199 17.66 4.79 5.19
CA LEU A 199 17.01 3.66 5.84
C LEU A 199 16.46 4.12 7.18
N GLY A 200 15.14 4.01 7.39
CA GLY A 200 14.52 4.17 8.70
C GLY A 200 14.26 2.80 9.29
N LEU A 201 14.88 2.49 10.41
CA LEU A 201 14.89 1.16 11.00
C LEU A 201 14.52 1.22 12.48
N ILE A 202 13.64 0.33 12.93
CA ILE A 202 13.52 0.02 14.35
C ILE A 202 14.51 -1.11 14.64
N LEU A 203 15.54 -0.82 15.38
CA LEU A 203 16.53 -1.80 15.83
C LEU A 203 16.15 -2.33 17.20
N LYS A 204 16.19 -3.65 17.36
CA LYS A 204 15.97 -4.35 18.61
C LYS A 204 17.30 -4.79 19.21
N TYR A 205 17.59 -4.25 20.35
CA TYR A 205 18.67 -4.68 21.24
C TYR A 205 18.12 -5.66 22.28
N GLU A 206 18.99 -6.26 23.08
CA GLU A 206 18.59 -7.23 24.13
C GLU A 206 17.49 -6.70 25.07
N LYS A 207 17.56 -5.42 25.45
CA LYS A 207 16.69 -4.81 26.47
C LYS A 207 15.74 -3.71 25.98
N TYR A 208 15.94 -3.20 24.77
CA TYR A 208 15.15 -2.08 24.25
C TYR A 208 15.12 -2.09 22.73
N SER A 209 14.20 -1.32 22.17
CA SER A 209 14.17 -1.04 20.74
C SER A 209 14.26 0.45 20.50
N VAL A 210 14.90 0.86 19.42
CA VAL A 210 15.07 2.26 19.06
C VAL A 210 14.84 2.46 17.57
N LEU A 211 14.16 3.55 17.21
CA LEU A 211 14.06 4.03 15.86
C LEU A 211 15.30 4.87 15.53
N SER A 212 16.04 4.46 14.51
CA SER A 212 17.20 5.19 13.97
C SER A 212 17.06 5.35 12.46
N MET A 213 17.66 6.40 11.93
CA MET A 213 17.84 6.59 10.50
C MET A 213 19.30 6.38 10.12
N PHE A 214 19.53 5.72 9.00
CA PHE A 214 20.88 5.45 8.48
C PHE A 214 21.01 5.98 7.07
N THR A 215 22.22 6.38 6.69
CA THR A 215 22.59 6.51 5.29
C THR A 215 23.51 5.36 4.90
N ALA A 216 23.28 4.82 3.72
CA ALA A 216 24.09 3.74 3.16
C ALA A 216 24.48 4.06 1.70
N ASP A 217 25.55 3.43 1.24
CA ASP A 217 25.87 3.41 -0.19
C ASP A 217 25.04 2.36 -0.95
N GLU A 218 25.30 2.22 -2.26
CA GLU A 218 24.64 1.27 -3.13
C GLU A 218 24.92 -0.20 -2.77
N GLU A 219 26.00 -0.47 -2.09
CA GLU A 219 26.41 -1.82 -1.66
C GLU A 219 25.84 -2.19 -0.28
N GLY A 220 25.19 -1.23 0.40
CA GLY A 220 24.62 -1.40 1.73
C GLY A 220 25.58 -1.13 2.87
N ASN A 221 26.75 -0.54 2.62
CA ASN A 221 27.64 -0.14 3.69
C ASN A 221 27.08 1.09 4.41
N ILE A 222 26.88 1.00 5.71
CA ILE A 222 26.43 2.13 6.53
C ILE A 222 27.51 3.22 6.54
N LYS A 223 27.12 4.42 6.12
CA LYS A 223 27.98 5.61 6.13
C LYS A 223 27.78 6.43 7.39
N ARG A 224 26.55 6.49 7.88
CA ARG A 224 26.19 7.32 9.03
C ARG A 224 24.92 6.78 9.72
N GLU A 225 24.91 6.89 11.03
CA GLU A 225 23.71 6.79 11.86
C GLU A 225 23.23 8.20 12.24
N ILE A 226 21.94 8.41 12.22
CA ILE A 226 21.26 9.65 12.56
C ILE A 226 20.23 9.31 13.62
N GLU A 227 20.51 9.74 14.85
CA GLU A 227 19.64 9.49 15.98
C GLU A 227 18.41 10.41 15.94
N PHE A 228 17.28 9.86 16.33
CA PHE A 228 16.08 10.67 16.59
C PHE A 228 16.21 11.40 17.91
N PRO A 229 15.79 12.69 17.99
CA PRO A 229 15.78 13.43 19.24
C PRO A 229 14.96 12.71 20.30
N ASN A 230 15.41 12.72 21.54
CA ASN A 230 14.72 12.03 22.63
C ASN A 230 13.33 12.63 22.90
N LEU A 231 12.32 11.78 22.93
CA LEU A 231 11.01 12.16 23.46
C LEU A 231 11.03 12.07 24.99
N SER A 232 10.79 13.18 25.69
CA SER A 232 10.91 13.28 27.15
C SER A 232 10.04 12.29 27.94
N ASN A 233 9.04 11.66 27.34
CA ASN A 233 8.21 10.61 27.93
C ASN A 233 7.52 9.76 26.86
N GLY A 234 8.18 9.49 25.73
CA GLY A 234 7.57 8.80 24.62
C GLY A 234 8.52 7.90 23.84
N LEU A 235 7.97 7.11 22.95
CA LEU A 235 8.67 6.26 21.99
C LEU A 235 8.17 6.56 20.58
N TYR A 236 9.06 6.57 19.62
CA TYR A 236 8.72 6.57 18.20
C TYR A 236 8.30 5.17 17.77
N ASN A 237 7.14 5.05 17.14
CA ASN A 237 6.60 3.75 16.72
C ASN A 237 6.68 3.52 15.21
N SER A 238 6.75 4.58 14.43
CA SER A 238 6.89 4.49 12.98
C SER A 238 7.55 5.74 12.43
N ALA A 239 8.07 5.64 11.22
CA ALA A 239 8.58 6.77 10.45
C ALA A 239 8.32 6.58 8.97
N ARG A 240 8.11 7.68 8.26
CA ARG A 240 8.12 7.79 6.80
C ARG A 240 8.92 9.02 6.43
N ILE A 241 9.52 9.02 5.26
CA ILE A 241 10.35 10.14 4.81
C ILE A 241 9.92 10.61 3.41
N ALA A 242 9.85 11.92 3.21
CA ALA A 242 9.65 12.53 1.92
C ALA A 242 10.58 13.72 1.73
N ARG A 243 10.92 14.02 0.49
CA ARG A 243 11.75 15.18 0.17
C ARG A 243 10.91 16.45 0.29
N ALA A 244 11.37 17.41 1.10
CA ALA A 244 10.69 18.68 1.32
C ALA A 244 11.17 19.78 0.35
N ASP A 245 12.48 19.82 0.07
CA ASP A 245 13.11 20.73 -0.89
C ASP A 245 14.42 20.15 -1.42
N SER A 246 15.27 20.98 -2.06
CA SER A 246 16.56 20.52 -2.64
C SER A 246 17.55 19.97 -1.61
N VAL A 247 17.44 20.35 -0.33
CA VAL A 247 18.42 20.04 0.72
C VAL A 247 17.82 19.42 1.97
N SER A 248 16.47 19.42 2.09
CA SER A 248 15.78 18.92 3.28
C SER A 248 14.74 17.86 2.99
N TYR A 249 14.49 17.04 4.02
CA TYR A 249 13.44 16.02 4.04
C TYR A 249 12.53 16.24 5.24
N ILE A 250 11.28 15.89 5.10
CA ILE A 250 10.35 15.77 6.20
C ILE A 250 10.24 14.29 6.60
N VAL A 251 10.37 14.02 7.89
CA VAL A 251 10.08 12.72 8.50
C VAL A 251 8.78 12.86 9.27
N ILE A 252 7.83 11.99 8.99
CA ILE A 252 6.51 11.95 9.65
C ILE A 252 6.31 10.53 10.17
N GLY A 253 5.81 10.40 11.38
CA GLY A 253 5.51 9.10 11.96
C GLY A 253 4.59 9.20 13.16
N THR A 254 4.47 8.09 13.88
CA THR A 254 3.63 8.00 15.08
C THR A 254 4.47 7.81 16.33
N TYR A 255 3.94 8.28 17.48
CA TYR A 255 4.61 8.16 18.75
C TYR A 255 3.64 7.72 19.86
N ASP A 256 4.20 7.12 20.91
CA ASP A 256 3.49 6.81 22.15
C ASP A 256 3.99 7.62 23.31
N ASN A 257 3.10 7.86 24.29
CA ASN A 257 3.44 8.48 25.55
C ASN A 257 3.45 7.42 26.65
N ILE A 258 4.60 7.11 27.19
CA ILE A 258 4.83 6.02 28.18
C ILE A 258 4.08 6.26 29.49
N LYS A 259 3.74 7.51 29.84
CA LYS A 259 3.10 7.84 31.12
C LYS A 259 1.59 7.52 31.19
N LYS A 260 0.93 7.30 30.07
CA LYS A 260 -0.47 6.87 30.09
C LYS A 260 -0.48 5.35 30.16
N ASN A 261 -0.88 4.82 31.31
CA ASN A 261 -1.07 3.38 31.53
C ASN A 261 -1.64 2.71 30.27
N ALA A 262 -0.82 1.85 29.69
CA ALA A 262 -1.04 1.24 28.40
C ALA A 262 -2.13 0.15 28.46
N SER A 263 -3.37 0.52 28.76
CA SER A 263 -4.49 -0.41 28.62
C SER A 263 -5.05 -0.49 27.20
N HIS A 264 -4.60 0.40 26.28
CA HIS A 264 -5.05 0.42 24.89
C HIS A 264 -3.88 0.75 23.96
N ASN A 265 -3.59 -0.13 23.03
CA ASN A 265 -2.47 -0.10 22.07
C ASN A 265 -2.63 0.96 20.96
N LEU A 266 -3.31 2.07 21.18
CA LEU A 266 -3.39 3.17 20.24
C LEU A 266 -2.21 4.11 20.46
N HIS A 267 -1.51 4.43 19.39
CA HIS A 267 -0.48 5.46 19.39
C HIS A 267 -1.04 6.80 19.87
N SER A 268 -0.21 7.59 20.57
CA SER A 268 -0.66 8.85 21.19
C SER A 268 -0.87 9.96 20.18
N GLY A 269 -0.19 9.92 19.03
CA GLY A 269 -0.30 10.95 18.01
C GLY A 269 0.68 10.77 16.86
N VAL A 270 0.77 11.82 16.04
CA VAL A 270 1.69 11.95 14.91
C VAL A 270 2.78 12.95 15.27
N TYR A 271 4.01 12.72 14.79
CA TYR A 271 5.10 13.67 14.91
C TYR A 271 5.67 14.02 13.54
N THR A 272 6.35 15.17 13.48
CA THR A 272 7.16 15.59 12.33
C THR A 272 8.53 16.04 12.78
N CYS A 273 9.58 15.67 12.02
CA CYS A 273 10.93 16.21 12.10
C CYS A 273 11.39 16.67 10.73
N ILE A 274 12.25 17.66 10.69
CA ILE A 274 12.94 18.09 9.46
C ILE A 274 14.36 17.56 9.49
N PHE A 275 14.73 16.79 8.49
CA PHE A 275 16.09 16.34 8.28
C PHE A 275 16.80 17.27 7.31
N ARG A 276 17.83 17.96 7.80
CA ARG A 276 18.69 18.86 7.03
C ARG A 276 20.12 18.78 7.55
N ASP A 277 21.11 18.89 6.68
CA ASP A 277 22.53 18.91 7.02
C ASP A 277 22.95 17.76 7.95
N SER A 278 22.34 16.59 7.73
CA SER A 278 22.59 15.36 8.49
C SER A 278 22.11 15.38 9.94
N VAL A 279 21.21 16.28 10.28
CA VAL A 279 20.60 16.40 11.60
C VAL A 279 19.07 16.37 11.49
N LEU A 280 18.42 15.69 12.42
CA LEU A 280 16.99 15.78 12.62
C LEU A 280 16.66 16.93 13.57
N SER A 281 15.69 17.76 13.22
CA SER A 281 15.17 18.79 14.12
C SER A 281 14.44 18.18 15.32
N GLU A 282 14.23 18.99 16.37
CA GLU A 282 13.29 18.63 17.42
C GLU A 282 11.91 18.25 16.86
N PRO A 283 11.26 17.21 17.40
CA PRO A 283 9.97 16.75 16.91
C PRO A 283 8.85 17.72 17.28
N LYS A 284 7.99 18.02 16.31
CA LYS A 284 6.70 18.64 16.57
C LYS A 284 5.68 17.53 16.78
N LEU A 285 5.00 17.54 17.93
CA LEU A 285 4.06 16.49 18.33
C LEU A 285 2.62 16.96 18.13
N TYR A 286 1.79 16.11 17.54
CA TYR A 286 0.39 16.35 17.25
C TYR A 286 -0.45 15.19 17.84
N PRO A 287 -0.94 15.33 19.09
CA PRO A 287 -1.78 14.30 19.72
C PRO A 287 -3.08 14.09 18.95
N TYR A 288 -3.53 12.84 18.81
CA TYR A 288 -4.80 12.53 18.13
C TYR A 288 -6.00 13.26 18.76
N SER A 289 -5.96 13.52 20.07
CA SER A 289 -6.99 14.30 20.75
C SER A 289 -7.09 15.78 20.27
N GLN A 290 -6.07 16.29 19.62
CA GLN A 290 -6.04 17.64 19.05
C GLN A 290 -6.31 17.66 17.54
N LEU A 291 -6.16 16.50 16.87
CA LEU A 291 -6.33 16.40 15.43
C LEU A 291 -7.80 16.39 15.02
N HIS A 292 -8.69 15.99 15.90
CA HIS A 292 -10.12 15.99 15.63
C HIS A 292 -10.93 16.14 16.93
N GLU A 293 -11.96 17.01 16.89
CA GLU A 293 -12.93 17.18 18.00
C GLU A 293 -13.89 15.99 18.19
N ALA A 294 -13.82 14.97 17.34
CA ALA A 294 -14.70 13.84 17.47
C ALA A 294 -14.34 13.02 18.69
N ASN A 295 -15.26 12.99 19.63
CA ASN A 295 -15.37 11.98 20.65
C ASN A 295 -15.22 10.61 20.01
N ILE A 296 -14.00 10.05 20.01
CA ILE A 296 -13.87 8.61 19.95
C ILE A 296 -14.64 8.19 21.21
N ASN A 297 -15.86 7.71 21.02
CA ASN A 297 -16.62 7.10 22.10
C ASN A 297 -15.83 5.85 22.51
N THR A 298 -14.85 6.07 23.37
CA THR A 298 -14.03 5.03 24.02
C THR A 298 -14.83 4.30 25.10
N ASN A 299 -16.16 4.38 25.08
CA ASN A 299 -17.02 3.43 25.75
C ASN A 299 -16.88 2.06 25.09
N SER A 300 -15.62 1.63 24.99
CA SER A 300 -15.28 0.27 24.62
C SER A 300 -15.81 -0.62 25.74
N PRO A 301 -16.65 -1.61 25.44
CA PRO A 301 -17.00 -2.61 26.42
C PRO A 301 -15.73 -3.20 27.02
N THR A 302 -15.79 -3.67 28.25
CA THR A 302 -14.67 -4.27 29.00
C THR A 302 -13.90 -5.38 28.25
N ASN A 303 -14.41 -5.82 27.10
CA ASN A 303 -13.85 -6.79 26.16
C ASN A 303 -13.51 -6.18 24.79
N ALA A 304 -13.21 -4.87 24.70
CA ALA A 304 -12.84 -4.27 23.44
C ALA A 304 -11.57 -4.92 22.89
N PRO A 305 -11.54 -5.23 21.58
CA PRO A 305 -10.35 -5.76 20.95
C PRO A 305 -9.21 -4.75 21.02
N SER A 306 -7.98 -5.24 21.10
CA SER A 306 -6.78 -4.42 21.05
C SER A 306 -6.73 -3.68 19.71
N LEU A 307 -6.94 -2.37 19.73
CA LEU A 307 -6.88 -1.52 18.55
C LEU A 307 -5.42 -1.37 18.11
N GLN A 308 -5.20 -1.48 16.83
CA GLN A 308 -3.89 -1.34 16.18
C GLN A 308 -3.95 -0.22 15.15
N LEU A 309 -2.78 0.25 14.72
CA LEU A 309 -2.65 1.34 13.77
C LEU A 309 -1.72 0.94 12.64
N ILE A 310 -2.14 1.20 11.40
CA ILE A 310 -1.31 1.09 10.22
C ILE A 310 -1.04 2.48 9.65
N VAL A 311 0.22 2.75 9.32
CA VAL A 311 0.70 4.05 8.85
C VAL A 311 0.98 3.95 7.36
N GLY A 312 0.31 4.79 6.57
CA GLY A 312 0.51 4.88 5.12
C GLY A 312 1.84 5.53 4.76
N ASP A 313 2.12 5.57 3.46
CA ASP A 313 3.25 6.34 2.94
C ASP A 313 2.90 7.83 2.87
N ILE A 314 3.94 8.69 2.87
CA ILE A 314 3.75 10.12 2.65
C ILE A 314 3.43 10.35 1.17
N VAL A 315 2.29 10.97 0.94
CA VAL A 315 1.91 11.52 -0.38
C VAL A 315 2.23 13.01 -0.40
N THR A 316 2.78 13.52 -1.49
CA THR A 316 3.14 14.94 -1.60
C THR A 316 2.96 15.47 -3.02
N ASP A 317 2.56 16.75 -3.11
CA ASP A 317 2.61 17.56 -4.34
C ASP A 317 3.87 18.46 -4.38
N GLY A 318 4.75 18.34 -3.40
CA GLY A 318 5.96 19.16 -3.23
C GLY A 318 5.75 20.36 -2.31
N GLU A 319 4.53 20.76 -1.98
CA GLU A 319 4.20 21.83 -1.03
C GLU A 319 3.55 21.28 0.24
N GLN A 320 2.71 20.25 0.10
CA GLN A 320 2.00 19.58 1.17
C GLN A 320 2.45 18.13 1.30
N PHE A 321 2.39 17.60 2.52
CA PHE A 321 2.80 16.25 2.89
C PHE A 321 1.68 15.58 3.66
N GLY A 322 0.94 14.69 2.99
CA GLY A 322 -0.21 13.98 3.54
C GLY A 322 0.16 12.60 4.05
N LEU A 323 -0.36 12.24 5.21
CA LEU A 323 -0.24 10.92 5.82
C LEU A 323 -1.62 10.43 6.23
N ALA A 324 -1.94 9.18 5.86
CA ALA A 324 -3.09 8.46 6.41
C ALA A 324 -2.63 7.49 7.49
N THR A 325 -3.29 7.53 8.65
CA THR A 325 -3.11 6.56 9.73
C THR A 325 -4.45 5.88 10.00
N GLU A 326 -4.51 4.56 9.85
CA GLU A 326 -5.76 3.79 9.85
C GLU A 326 -5.84 2.92 11.09
N ILE A 327 -6.97 2.98 11.79
CA ILE A 327 -7.22 2.20 13.00
C ILE A 327 -7.99 0.95 12.65
N PHE A 328 -7.49 -0.19 13.10
CA PHE A 328 -8.09 -1.50 12.86
C PHE A 328 -7.92 -2.43 14.06
N TYR A 329 -8.59 -3.58 14.01
CA TYR A 329 -8.34 -4.72 14.88
C TYR A 329 -8.55 -6.04 14.15
N PRO A 330 -7.85 -7.12 14.55
CA PRO A 330 -8.13 -8.46 14.06
C PRO A 330 -9.45 -8.95 14.64
N GLU A 331 -10.38 -9.37 13.78
CA GLU A 331 -11.70 -9.90 14.19
C GLU A 331 -11.68 -11.42 14.17
N TYR A 332 -12.25 -12.00 15.21
CA TYR A 332 -12.39 -13.44 15.37
C TYR A 332 -13.85 -13.80 15.64
N THR A 333 -14.33 -14.89 15.06
CA THR A 333 -15.61 -15.48 15.44
C THR A 333 -15.39 -16.71 16.31
N ASN A 334 -16.17 -16.85 17.35
CA ASN A 334 -16.27 -18.12 18.05
C ASN A 334 -17.21 -19.01 17.26
N THR A 335 -16.68 -19.95 16.50
CA THR A 335 -17.47 -21.00 15.86
C THR A 335 -17.89 -21.97 16.95
N ASP A 336 -19.18 -21.97 17.26
CA ASP A 336 -19.90 -22.86 18.16
C ASP A 336 -19.35 -22.96 19.59
N GLY A 337 -20.22 -23.00 20.57
CA GLY A 337 -19.85 -23.26 21.97
C GLY A 337 -19.02 -24.54 22.03
N GLY A 338 -17.95 -24.53 22.83
CA GLY A 338 -17.08 -25.68 22.99
C GLY A 338 -17.89 -26.97 23.16
N TYR A 339 -17.35 -28.08 22.77
CA TYR A 339 -18.03 -29.38 22.89
C TYR A 339 -17.37 -30.22 23.99
N TYR A 340 -18.11 -31.19 24.51
CA TYR A 340 -17.57 -32.18 25.42
C TYR A 340 -17.04 -33.35 24.59
N ASP A 341 -15.80 -33.77 24.84
CA ASP A 341 -15.24 -34.97 24.22
C ASP A 341 -15.88 -36.27 24.77
N PHE A 342 -15.49 -37.40 24.24
CA PHE A 342 -15.98 -38.73 24.69
C PHE A 342 -15.72 -38.99 26.19
N TYR A 343 -14.75 -38.31 26.81
CA TYR A 343 -14.38 -38.43 28.19
C TYR A 343 -15.05 -37.34 29.09
N ASN A 344 -16.02 -36.57 28.51
CA ASN A 344 -16.73 -35.50 29.20
C ASN A 344 -15.83 -34.30 29.58
N ASN A 345 -14.70 -34.11 28.89
CA ASN A 345 -13.88 -32.94 29.04
C ASN A 345 -14.44 -31.83 28.12
N TYR A 346 -14.59 -30.63 28.65
CA TYR A 346 -15.00 -29.48 27.88
C TYR A 346 -13.82 -29.01 26.98
N ILE A 347 -13.99 -29.08 25.67
CA ILE A 347 -13.04 -28.54 24.68
C ILE A 347 -13.60 -27.17 24.24
N PRO A 348 -12.95 -26.08 24.64
CA PRO A 348 -13.39 -24.76 24.23
C PRO A 348 -13.25 -24.56 22.71
N SER A 349 -14.18 -23.82 22.13
CA SER A 349 -14.08 -23.45 20.71
C SER A 349 -12.82 -22.63 20.47
N THR A 350 -12.09 -22.96 19.40
CA THR A 350 -10.95 -22.13 18.97
C THR A 350 -11.47 -20.94 18.17
N PRO A 351 -11.15 -19.70 18.54
CA PRO A 351 -11.55 -18.54 17.76
C PRO A 351 -11.00 -18.64 16.33
N THR A 352 -11.88 -18.52 15.34
CA THR A 352 -11.48 -18.49 13.92
C THR A 352 -11.28 -17.06 13.48
N PHE A 353 -10.11 -16.76 12.93
CA PHE A 353 -9.81 -15.46 12.35
C PHE A 353 -10.71 -15.19 11.14
N VAL A 354 -11.41 -14.06 11.14
CA VAL A 354 -12.33 -13.62 10.07
C VAL A 354 -11.65 -12.61 9.16
N GLY A 355 -10.87 -11.70 9.75
CA GLY A 355 -10.21 -10.63 9.01
C GLY A 355 -9.78 -9.47 9.90
N TYR A 356 -9.40 -8.39 9.25
CA TYR A 356 -9.08 -7.12 9.88
C TYR A 356 -10.25 -6.16 9.70
N ARG A 357 -10.82 -5.69 10.80
CA ARG A 357 -11.88 -4.70 10.78
C ARG A 357 -11.28 -3.31 10.98
N TYR A 358 -11.47 -2.47 9.97
CA TYR A 358 -11.05 -1.08 10.00
C TYR A 358 -12.18 -0.22 10.58
N ILE A 359 -11.82 0.68 11.47
CA ILE A 359 -12.78 1.55 12.17
C ILE A 359 -12.81 2.92 11.51
N ASN A 360 -11.64 3.56 11.41
CA ASN A 360 -11.49 4.90 10.88
C ASN A 360 -10.04 5.17 10.44
N ALA A 361 -9.84 6.31 9.79
CA ALA A 361 -8.52 6.86 9.52
C ALA A 361 -8.43 8.33 9.91
N TYR A 362 -7.23 8.75 10.34
CA TYR A 362 -6.84 10.15 10.42
C TYR A 362 -6.01 10.48 9.18
N ILE A 363 -6.41 11.53 8.49
CA ILE A 363 -5.67 12.12 7.39
C ILE A 363 -5.07 13.41 7.91
N THR A 364 -3.75 13.48 7.96
CA THR A 364 -3.00 14.65 8.44
C THR A 364 -2.14 15.20 7.33
N THR A 365 -2.13 16.50 7.17
CA THR A 365 -1.34 17.18 6.15
C THR A 365 -0.47 18.25 6.78
N PHE A 366 0.79 18.30 6.36
CA PHE A 366 1.81 19.16 6.89
C PHE A 366 2.41 20.04 5.78
N ASP A 367 2.93 21.21 6.15
CA ASP A 367 3.75 22.03 5.28
C ASP A 367 5.22 21.54 5.25
N LYS A 368 6.06 22.15 4.42
CA LYS A 368 7.50 21.86 4.31
C LYS A 368 8.28 22.03 5.62
N ARG A 369 7.73 22.75 6.59
CA ARG A 369 8.33 22.98 7.91
C ARG A 369 7.85 21.96 8.94
N GLY A 370 7.06 20.99 8.52
CA GLY A 370 6.45 20.00 9.39
C GLY A 370 5.36 20.59 10.30
N THR A 371 4.75 21.72 9.93
CA THR A 371 3.63 22.30 10.69
C THR A 371 2.33 21.73 10.16
N LEU A 372 1.43 21.31 11.06
CA LEU A 372 0.11 20.78 10.68
C LEU A 372 -0.67 21.87 9.92
N ALA A 373 -1.01 21.58 8.67
CA ALA A 373 -1.84 22.44 7.84
C ALA A 373 -3.33 22.17 8.11
N TRP A 374 -3.72 20.92 8.05
CA TRP A 374 -5.09 20.47 8.34
C TRP A 374 -5.13 18.97 8.66
N SER A 375 -6.24 18.53 9.24
CA SER A 375 -6.54 17.12 9.46
C SER A 375 -8.00 16.82 9.22
N HIS A 376 -8.30 15.61 8.78
CA HIS A 376 -9.65 15.07 8.62
C HIS A 376 -9.75 13.69 9.24
N PHE A 377 -10.96 13.38 9.70
CA PHE A 377 -11.34 12.07 10.20
C PHE A 377 -12.21 11.37 9.15
N LEU A 378 -11.88 10.13 8.82
CA LEU A 378 -12.57 9.34 7.82
C LEU A 378 -13.13 8.06 8.49
N PRO A 379 -14.45 7.96 8.70
CA PRO A 379 -15.05 6.73 9.21
C PRO A 379 -15.15 5.69 8.09
N PHE A 380 -14.72 4.46 8.35
CA PHE A 380 -14.83 3.36 7.36
C PHE A 380 -16.22 2.70 7.37
N GLY A 381 -16.95 2.78 8.47
CA GLY A 381 -18.20 2.05 8.65
C GLY A 381 -17.94 0.56 8.84
N ASP A 382 -18.30 -0.27 7.87
CA ASP A 382 -18.23 -1.73 7.97
C ASP A 382 -17.15 -2.34 7.06
N LEU A 383 -15.92 -1.83 7.14
CA LEU A 383 -14.80 -2.28 6.32
C LEU A 383 -14.09 -3.48 6.98
N LEU A 384 -14.35 -4.67 6.47
CA LEU A 384 -13.69 -5.92 6.88
C LEU A 384 -12.90 -6.51 5.72
N THR A 385 -11.64 -6.85 5.93
CA THR A 385 -10.77 -7.42 4.90
C THR A 385 -9.92 -8.56 5.44
N GLN A 386 -9.61 -9.55 4.62
CA GLN A 386 -8.78 -10.69 5.02
C GLN A 386 -7.28 -10.37 5.04
N ARG A 387 -6.85 -9.31 4.36
CA ARG A 387 -5.43 -8.91 4.29
C ARG A 387 -5.26 -7.53 4.91
N LEU A 388 -4.28 -7.42 5.79
CA LEU A 388 -3.87 -6.14 6.35
C LEU A 388 -3.10 -5.34 5.28
N ALA A 389 -3.59 -4.15 4.97
CA ALA A 389 -2.95 -3.21 4.04
C ALA A 389 -3.51 -1.80 4.24
N ASN A 390 -2.75 -0.79 3.90
CA ASN A 390 -3.27 0.57 3.80
C ASN A 390 -4.42 0.63 2.79
N ARG A 391 -5.51 1.26 3.17
CA ARG A 391 -6.74 1.37 2.38
C ARG A 391 -6.93 2.77 1.82
N VAL A 392 -6.66 3.78 2.65
CA VAL A 392 -6.86 5.17 2.28
C VAL A 392 -5.71 5.66 1.42
N SER A 393 -6.06 6.33 0.34
CA SER A 393 -5.14 7.05 -0.52
C SER A 393 -5.50 8.54 -0.54
N ILE A 394 -4.48 9.37 -0.72
CA ILE A 394 -4.58 10.82 -0.79
C ILE A 394 -4.07 11.24 -2.17
N PHE A 395 -4.77 12.16 -2.82
CA PHE A 395 -4.32 12.76 -4.07
C PHE A 395 -4.50 14.28 -4.00
N PHE A 396 -3.40 15.01 -4.13
CA PHE A 396 -3.40 16.46 -4.15
C PHE A 396 -3.68 16.96 -5.58
N ASP A 397 -4.74 17.75 -5.73
CA ASP A 397 -5.13 18.44 -6.95
C ASP A 397 -5.52 19.87 -6.58
N TYR A 398 -4.49 20.73 -6.45
CA TYR A 398 -4.65 22.10 -5.94
C TYR A 398 -5.79 22.86 -6.62
N PRO A 399 -6.68 23.53 -5.84
CA PRO A 399 -6.61 23.74 -4.39
C PRO A 399 -7.23 22.61 -3.56
N ASN A 400 -7.70 21.55 -4.18
CA ASN A 400 -8.42 20.46 -3.53
C ASN A 400 -7.50 19.27 -3.22
N THR A 401 -7.99 18.40 -2.37
CA THR A 401 -7.38 17.11 -2.07
C THR A 401 -8.46 16.04 -2.09
N LEU A 402 -8.27 15.01 -2.89
CA LEU A 402 -9.14 13.85 -2.95
C LEU A 402 -8.63 12.79 -1.97
N ILE A 403 -9.50 12.35 -1.07
CA ILE A 403 -9.28 11.26 -0.12
C ILE A 403 -10.20 10.14 -0.54
N TYR A 404 -9.65 8.93 -0.77
CA TYR A 404 -10.45 7.83 -1.32
C TYR A 404 -9.97 6.47 -0.84
N TYR A 405 -10.89 5.49 -0.86
CA TYR A 405 -10.59 4.08 -0.66
C TYR A 405 -11.59 3.18 -1.38
N PRO A 406 -11.14 2.07 -1.97
CA PRO A 406 -12.01 1.07 -2.58
C PRO A 406 -12.48 0.05 -1.53
N TYR A 407 -13.76 -0.32 -1.59
CA TYR A 407 -14.32 -1.37 -0.75
C TYR A 407 -15.44 -2.14 -1.47
N ASN A 408 -15.34 -3.47 -1.49
CA ASN A 408 -16.24 -4.34 -2.24
C ASN A 408 -16.29 -3.92 -3.73
N TYR A 409 -17.47 -3.55 -4.22
CA TYR A 409 -17.67 -3.07 -5.58
C TYR A 409 -17.91 -1.54 -5.63
N THR A 410 -17.43 -0.82 -4.61
CA THR A 410 -17.59 0.64 -4.54
C THR A 410 -16.26 1.34 -4.37
N LEU A 411 -16.19 2.56 -4.88
CA LEU A 411 -15.19 3.55 -4.52
C LEU A 411 -15.83 4.53 -3.56
N THR A 412 -15.24 4.71 -2.40
CA THR A 412 -15.63 5.74 -1.43
C THR A 412 -14.65 6.90 -1.54
N SER A 413 -15.15 8.12 -1.65
CA SER A 413 -14.31 9.32 -1.79
C SER A 413 -14.89 10.52 -1.05
N MET A 414 -14.00 11.44 -0.67
CA MET A 414 -14.28 12.73 -0.07
C MET A 414 -13.36 13.78 -0.69
N LEU A 415 -13.87 14.95 -1.04
CA LEU A 415 -13.10 16.07 -1.54
C LEU A 415 -12.99 17.16 -0.47
N VAL A 416 -11.77 17.62 -0.21
CA VAL A 416 -11.50 18.66 0.79
C VAL A 416 -10.66 19.79 0.19
N ASN A 417 -10.83 20.99 0.75
CA ASN A 417 -9.94 22.14 0.51
C ASN A 417 -9.45 22.63 1.88
N GLY A 418 -8.26 22.22 2.25
CA GLY A 418 -7.74 22.42 3.59
C GLY A 418 -8.67 21.81 4.65
N LYS A 419 -9.16 22.62 5.58
CA LYS A 419 -10.10 22.20 6.63
C LYS A 419 -11.55 22.06 6.17
N THR A 420 -11.88 22.55 4.97
CA THR A 420 -13.25 22.57 4.47
C THR A 420 -13.55 21.32 3.66
N ILE A 421 -14.64 20.63 3.98
CA ILE A 421 -15.16 19.53 3.16
C ILE A 421 -15.92 20.17 2.00
N VAL A 422 -15.42 19.98 0.77
CA VAL A 422 -16.04 20.45 -0.49
C VAL A 422 -17.12 19.48 -0.92
N GLU A 423 -16.78 18.19 -0.95
CA GLU A 423 -17.72 17.11 -1.21
C GLU A 423 -17.68 16.13 -0.03
N PRO A 424 -18.81 15.85 0.61
CA PRO A 424 -18.86 14.92 1.71
C PRO A 424 -18.60 13.50 1.22
N LEU A 425 -18.33 12.59 2.17
CA LEU A 425 -18.08 11.18 1.88
C LEU A 425 -19.20 10.58 1.03
N SER A 426 -18.86 10.16 -0.17
CA SER A 426 -19.76 9.58 -1.16
C SER A 426 -19.30 8.18 -1.59
N ARG A 427 -20.21 7.37 -2.12
CA ARG A 427 -19.91 6.03 -2.62
C ARG A 427 -20.38 5.90 -4.06
N MET A 428 -19.46 5.54 -4.94
CA MET A 428 -19.71 5.25 -6.34
C MET A 428 -19.58 3.74 -6.60
N LYS A 429 -20.54 3.13 -7.27
CA LYS A 429 -20.44 1.72 -7.69
C LYS A 429 -19.46 1.59 -8.85
N LEU A 430 -18.65 0.52 -8.81
CA LEU A 430 -17.84 0.13 -9.95
C LEU A 430 -18.73 -0.44 -11.05
N GLU A 431 -18.44 -0.08 -12.28
CA GLU A 431 -19.17 -0.57 -13.42
C GLU A 431 -18.48 -1.74 -14.11
N THR A 432 -19.27 -2.51 -14.84
CA THR A 432 -18.84 -3.63 -15.67
C THR A 432 -18.91 -3.24 -17.15
N ASN A 433 -18.37 -4.08 -18.05
CA ASN A 433 -18.48 -3.85 -19.49
C ASN A 433 -19.93 -3.86 -20.03
N HIS A 434 -20.84 -4.40 -19.26
CA HIS A 434 -22.26 -4.44 -19.65
C HIS A 434 -23.12 -3.81 -18.54
N PRO A 435 -23.87 -2.72 -18.82
CA PRO A 435 -24.57 -1.94 -17.80
C PRO A 435 -25.65 -2.70 -17.02
N LYS A 436 -26.09 -3.86 -17.50
CA LYS A 436 -27.06 -4.74 -16.83
C LYS A 436 -26.40 -5.84 -15.99
N ASP A 437 -25.08 -5.96 -16.03
CA ASP A 437 -24.37 -6.93 -15.21
C ASP A 437 -24.40 -6.48 -13.75
N GLU A 438 -24.53 -7.43 -12.83
CA GLU A 438 -24.53 -7.19 -11.39
C GLU A 438 -23.27 -7.79 -10.77
N ILE A 439 -22.50 -6.96 -10.07
CA ILE A 439 -21.33 -7.42 -9.30
C ILE A 439 -21.84 -7.99 -7.98
N GLU A 440 -21.70 -9.28 -7.78
CA GLU A 440 -22.09 -9.94 -6.52
C GLU A 440 -21.05 -9.72 -5.43
N TYR A 441 -19.75 -9.83 -5.77
CA TYR A 441 -18.64 -9.48 -4.87
C TYR A 441 -17.35 -9.18 -5.62
N THR A 442 -16.40 -8.58 -4.91
CA THR A 442 -15.03 -8.35 -5.39
C THR A 442 -14.01 -8.93 -4.41
N LYS A 443 -12.86 -9.34 -4.95
CA LYS A 443 -11.70 -9.78 -4.16
C LYS A 443 -10.47 -8.99 -4.58
N MET A 444 -9.51 -8.84 -3.65
CA MET A 444 -8.20 -8.22 -3.89
C MET A 444 -8.28 -6.85 -4.57
N LEU A 445 -9.29 -6.08 -4.20
CA LEU A 445 -9.50 -4.76 -4.77
C LEU A 445 -8.36 -3.83 -4.37
N LYS A 446 -7.73 -3.23 -5.38
CA LYS A 446 -6.63 -2.30 -5.24
C LYS A 446 -6.86 -1.10 -6.13
N MET A 447 -6.62 0.10 -5.61
CA MET A 447 -6.69 1.34 -6.37
C MET A 447 -5.37 2.10 -6.21
N GLU A 448 -4.85 2.60 -7.31
CA GLU A 448 -3.60 3.36 -7.36
C GLU A 448 -3.83 4.64 -8.17
N HIS A 449 -3.17 5.72 -7.77
CA HIS A 449 -2.98 6.85 -8.67
C HIS A 449 -2.14 6.38 -9.86
N TRP A 450 -2.59 6.69 -11.08
CA TRP A 450 -1.94 6.18 -12.29
C TRP A 450 -1.04 7.24 -12.93
N TYR A 451 -1.65 8.27 -13.51
CA TYR A 451 -0.94 9.43 -14.08
C TYR A 451 -1.90 10.61 -14.23
N GLY A 452 -1.40 11.85 -14.09
CA GLY A 452 -2.25 13.06 -14.12
C GLY A 452 -3.44 12.91 -13.16
N ASN A 453 -4.66 13.14 -13.61
CA ASN A 453 -5.89 12.97 -12.83
C ASN A 453 -6.53 11.58 -13.05
N SER A 454 -5.75 10.59 -13.47
CA SER A 454 -6.23 9.23 -13.74
C SER A 454 -5.84 8.27 -12.61
N PHE A 455 -6.76 7.39 -12.28
CA PHE A 455 -6.59 6.31 -11.32
C PHE A 455 -6.86 4.99 -12.01
N ILE A 456 -6.28 3.92 -11.49
CA ILE A 456 -6.58 2.56 -11.92
C ILE A 456 -7.04 1.74 -10.72
N ILE A 457 -8.16 1.05 -10.90
CA ILE A 457 -8.67 0.11 -9.91
C ILE A 457 -8.67 -1.28 -10.52
N SER A 458 -8.08 -2.25 -9.82
CA SER A 458 -7.96 -3.63 -10.31
C SER A 458 -8.33 -4.63 -9.22
N GLY A 459 -8.64 -5.85 -9.64
CA GLY A 459 -9.00 -6.93 -8.75
C GLY A 459 -9.76 -8.04 -9.46
N TYR A 460 -10.48 -8.83 -8.68
CA TYR A 460 -11.30 -9.92 -9.19
C TYR A 460 -12.77 -9.67 -8.89
N GLN A 461 -13.62 -9.98 -9.84
CA GLN A 461 -15.08 -9.83 -9.69
C GLN A 461 -15.82 -11.11 -10.04
N TYR A 462 -16.84 -11.37 -9.26
CA TYR A 462 -17.87 -12.32 -9.59
C TYR A 462 -19.09 -11.54 -10.07
N ILE A 463 -19.42 -11.76 -11.34
CA ILE A 463 -20.42 -10.99 -12.07
C ILE A 463 -21.55 -11.93 -12.51
N LYS A 464 -22.77 -11.53 -12.22
CA LYS A 464 -23.99 -12.16 -12.74
C LYS A 464 -24.44 -11.43 -14.00
N SER A 465 -24.59 -12.14 -15.09
CA SER A 465 -25.02 -11.56 -16.34
C SER A 465 -26.46 -10.98 -16.25
N GLY A 466 -26.59 -9.71 -16.63
CA GLY A 466 -27.87 -9.01 -16.72
C GLY A 466 -28.62 -9.26 -18.04
N ILE A 467 -28.09 -10.11 -18.91
CA ILE A 467 -28.77 -10.45 -20.19
C ILE A 467 -29.97 -11.34 -19.91
N LYS A 468 -31.14 -10.88 -20.34
CA LYS A 468 -32.43 -11.59 -20.14
C LYS A 468 -32.35 -13.02 -20.69
N GLY A 469 -32.59 -14.00 -19.83
CA GLY A 469 -32.50 -15.43 -20.19
C GLY A 469 -31.15 -16.07 -19.93
N SER A 470 -30.12 -15.32 -19.64
CA SER A 470 -28.80 -15.85 -19.21
C SER A 470 -28.73 -15.89 -17.68
N LYS A 471 -28.54 -17.07 -17.12
CA LYS A 471 -28.13 -17.26 -15.71
C LYS A 471 -26.60 -17.35 -15.57
N ALA A 472 -25.88 -16.97 -16.62
CA ALA A 472 -24.44 -17.12 -16.65
C ALA A 472 -23.78 -16.23 -15.60
N LYS A 473 -22.95 -16.85 -14.80
CA LYS A 473 -22.07 -16.20 -13.84
C LYS A 473 -20.66 -16.25 -14.41
N LYS A 474 -19.90 -15.17 -14.30
CA LYS A 474 -18.53 -15.09 -14.78
C LYS A 474 -17.60 -14.62 -13.65
N TYR A 475 -16.43 -15.21 -13.60
CA TYR A 475 -15.32 -14.72 -12.80
C TYR A 475 -14.38 -13.98 -13.74
N VAL A 476 -13.95 -12.80 -13.34
CA VAL A 476 -13.04 -11.98 -14.16
C VAL A 476 -11.98 -11.32 -13.28
N PHE A 477 -10.76 -11.29 -13.76
CA PHE A 477 -9.83 -10.27 -13.39
C PHE A 477 -10.21 -8.99 -14.16
N PHE A 478 -10.19 -7.84 -13.48
CA PHE A 478 -10.54 -6.58 -14.12
C PHE A 478 -9.54 -5.47 -13.77
N ALA A 479 -9.44 -4.49 -14.65
CA ALA A 479 -8.80 -3.22 -14.40
C ALA A 479 -9.65 -2.10 -15.03
N ASN A 480 -10.07 -1.13 -14.22
CA ASN A 480 -10.84 0.04 -14.65
C ASN A 480 -9.96 1.29 -14.54
N LYS A 481 -9.93 2.09 -15.60
CA LYS A 481 -9.44 3.46 -15.52
C LYS A 481 -10.56 4.37 -15.03
N LEU A 482 -10.26 5.14 -14.00
CA LEU A 482 -11.12 6.20 -13.49
C LEU A 482 -10.40 7.53 -13.72
N LYS A 483 -11.15 8.56 -14.07
CA LYS A 483 -10.62 9.91 -14.24
C LYS A 483 -11.36 10.86 -13.33
N TYR A 484 -10.60 11.67 -12.61
CA TYR A 484 -11.12 12.72 -11.75
C TYR A 484 -11.06 14.06 -12.51
N TYR A 485 -12.15 14.84 -12.49
CA TYR A 485 -12.28 16.14 -13.18
C TYR A 485 -12.43 17.28 -12.20
#